data_aab209dde350ac5dc65aabd2dd7445cf
#
_entry.id   aab209dde350ac5dc65aabd2dd7445cf
#
_cell.length_a   1.000
_cell.length_b   1.000
_cell.length_c   1.000
_cell.angle_alpha   90.00
_cell.angle_beta   90.00
_cell.angle_gamma   90.00
#
_symmetry.space_group_name_H-M   'P 1'
#
loop_
_entity.id
_entity.type
_entity.pdbx_description
1 polymer ?
#
loop_
_entity_poly.entity_id
_entity_poly.type
_entity_poly.pdbx_seq_one_letter_code
_entity_poly.pdbx_strand_id
1 'polypeptide(L)'
;MRTLASELAPHADRLSGQPRVYVDANVPAGLVAFMRTRLRWDVLFVVEHDDLRRAADGEHSRMAHQLRRTLITFDRDYLDERRFPTARSGGVLVLTAPEERGFRHLLQRIDRELFANASVPLEGRKLHVQVDWNGSID
;
A
#
# COMPACT_ATOMS: atom_id res chain seq x y z
N MET A 1 11.32 -8.13 22.06
CA MET A 1 11.70 -9.55 22.07
C MET A 1 11.17 -10.28 20.86
N ARG A 2 11.94 -11.15 20.34
CA ARG A 2 11.50 -11.99 19.26
C ARG A 2 10.69 -13.16 19.81
N THR A 3 9.44 -13.23 19.44
CA THR A 3 8.56 -14.32 19.86
C THR A 3 8.35 -15.29 18.72
N LEU A 4 7.84 -16.47 19.03
CA LEU A 4 7.47 -17.42 18.00
C LEU A 4 6.45 -16.81 17.03
N ALA A 5 5.48 -16.08 17.56
CA ALA A 5 4.50 -15.40 16.72
C ALA A 5 5.17 -14.38 15.79
N SER A 6 6.15 -13.63 16.30
CA SER A 6 6.88 -12.66 15.50
C SER A 6 7.68 -13.32 14.39
N GLU A 7 8.27 -14.48 14.65
CA GLU A 7 9.05 -15.20 13.65
C GLU A 7 8.17 -15.84 12.59
N LEU A 8 6.99 -16.29 12.97
CA LEU A 8 6.08 -16.98 12.06
C LEU A 8 5.19 -16.03 11.26
N ALA A 9 5.07 -14.77 11.70
CA ALA A 9 4.18 -13.82 11.04
C ALA A 9 4.44 -13.67 9.54
N PRO A 10 5.69 -13.48 9.08
CA PRO A 10 5.92 -13.39 7.63
C PRO A 10 5.55 -14.66 6.88
N HIS A 11 5.76 -15.80 7.53
CA HIS A 11 5.41 -17.09 6.94
C HIS A 11 3.89 -17.28 6.87
N ALA A 12 3.21 -16.90 7.94
CA ALA A 12 1.75 -16.96 8.00
C ALA A 12 1.11 -16.06 6.95
N ASP A 13 1.67 -14.84 6.77
CA ASP A 13 1.18 -13.90 5.75
C ASP A 13 1.28 -14.49 4.35
N ARG A 14 2.40 -15.15 4.05
CA ARG A 14 2.56 -15.80 2.75
C ARG A 14 1.56 -16.92 2.56
N LEU A 15 1.31 -17.70 3.61
CA LEU A 15 0.35 -18.79 3.55
C LEU A 15 -1.07 -18.30 3.41
N SER A 16 -1.41 -17.20 4.06
CA SER A 16 -2.75 -16.62 4.00
C SER A 16 -3.01 -15.88 2.69
N GLY A 17 -1.93 -15.50 1.98
CA GLY A 17 -2.05 -14.69 0.78
C GLY A 17 -2.48 -13.28 1.07
N GLN A 18 -2.36 -12.83 2.32
CA GLN A 18 -2.82 -11.52 2.76
C GLN A 18 -1.93 -10.41 2.20
N PRO A 19 -2.51 -9.45 1.48
CA PRO A 19 -1.73 -8.32 0.96
C PRO A 19 -1.13 -7.49 2.09
N ARG A 20 0.10 -7.07 1.93
CA ARG A 20 0.80 -6.25 2.91
C ARG A 20 0.99 -4.84 2.35
N VAL A 21 0.41 -3.86 3.03
CA VAL A 21 0.45 -2.48 2.57
C VAL A 21 1.00 -1.54 3.64
N TYR A 22 1.56 -0.43 3.18
CA TYR A 22 2.10 0.66 3.99
C TYR A 22 1.27 1.88 3.61
N VAL A 23 0.46 2.38 4.54
CA VAL A 23 -0.53 3.41 4.24
C VAL A 23 -0.08 4.75 4.79
N ASP A 24 0.02 5.73 3.89
CA ASP A 24 0.48 7.08 4.18
C ASP A 24 -0.50 7.82 5.10
N ALA A 25 0.02 8.83 5.80
CA ALA A 25 -0.75 9.60 6.78
C ALA A 25 -1.92 10.37 6.17
N ASN A 26 -1.86 10.67 4.86
CA ASN A 26 -2.93 11.42 4.20
C ASN A 26 -4.17 10.57 3.88
N VAL A 27 -4.11 9.27 4.14
CA VAL A 27 -5.25 8.39 3.92
C VAL A 27 -6.13 8.38 5.18
N PRO A 28 -7.44 8.65 5.04
CA PRO A 28 -8.32 8.70 6.22
C PRO A 28 -8.42 7.37 6.95
N ALA A 29 -8.54 7.44 8.28
CA ALA A 29 -8.64 6.26 9.11
C ALA A 29 -9.81 5.35 8.74
N GLY A 30 -10.91 5.92 8.24
CA GLY A 30 -12.06 5.13 7.81
C GLY A 30 -11.73 4.20 6.65
N LEU A 31 -10.88 4.65 5.73
CA LEU A 31 -10.43 3.80 4.62
C LEU A 31 -9.47 2.72 5.11
N VAL A 32 -8.64 3.05 6.10
CA VAL A 32 -7.73 2.06 6.68
C VAL A 32 -8.55 0.97 7.39
N ALA A 33 -9.61 1.34 8.11
CA ALA A 33 -10.49 0.37 8.73
C ALA A 33 -11.14 -0.54 7.68
N PHE A 34 -11.55 0.03 6.54
CA PHE A 34 -12.11 -0.73 5.43
C PHE A 34 -11.09 -1.74 4.88
N MET A 35 -9.85 -1.32 4.69
CA MET A 35 -8.79 -2.22 4.24
C MET A 35 -8.60 -3.40 5.18
N ARG A 36 -8.62 -3.13 6.48
CA ARG A 36 -8.38 -4.16 7.49
C ARG A 36 -9.54 -5.11 7.68
N THR A 37 -10.76 -4.57 7.74
CA THR A 37 -11.94 -5.36 8.13
C THR A 37 -12.67 -5.98 6.95
N ARG A 38 -12.75 -5.26 5.82
CA ARG A 38 -13.49 -5.74 4.65
C ARG A 38 -12.57 -6.43 3.64
N LEU A 39 -11.40 -5.87 3.41
CA LEU A 39 -10.47 -6.43 2.43
C LEU A 39 -9.46 -7.40 3.06
N ARG A 40 -9.34 -7.36 4.37
CA ARG A 40 -8.45 -8.26 5.11
C ARG A 40 -6.98 -8.08 4.74
N TRP A 41 -6.58 -6.85 4.48
CA TRP A 41 -5.18 -6.54 4.22
C TRP A 41 -4.40 -6.41 5.53
N ASP A 42 -3.11 -6.71 5.48
CA ASP A 42 -2.18 -6.44 6.56
C ASP A 42 -1.68 -5.02 6.40
N VAL A 43 -2.21 -4.09 7.20
CA VAL A 43 -1.97 -2.67 7.04
C VAL A 43 -1.05 -2.12 8.11
N LEU A 44 0.06 -1.52 7.68
CA LEU A 44 0.85 -0.63 8.52
C LEU A 44 0.39 0.79 8.20
N PHE A 45 -0.24 1.47 9.16
CA PHE A 45 -0.74 2.83 8.97
C PHE A 45 0.20 3.81 9.69
N VAL A 46 0.79 4.72 8.92
CA VAL A 46 1.83 5.64 9.42
C VAL A 46 1.36 6.42 10.64
N VAL A 47 0.10 6.84 10.66
CA VAL A 47 -0.46 7.65 11.75
C VAL A 47 -0.37 6.93 13.11
N GLU A 48 -0.38 5.60 13.09
CA GLU A 48 -0.33 4.79 14.32
C GLU A 48 1.08 4.61 14.89
N HIS A 49 2.09 5.15 14.19
CA HIS A 49 3.49 4.99 14.57
C HIS A 49 4.17 6.35 14.69
N ASP A 50 4.48 6.75 15.92
CA ASP A 50 5.06 8.09 16.18
C ASP A 50 6.31 8.35 15.36
N ASP A 51 7.18 7.37 15.24
CA ASP A 51 8.42 7.51 14.49
C ASP A 51 8.14 7.82 13.02
N LEU A 52 7.14 7.18 12.45
CA LEU A 52 6.83 7.31 11.04
C LEU A 52 6.05 8.58 10.71
N ARG A 53 5.25 9.07 11.67
CA ARG A 53 4.46 10.29 11.43
C ARG A 53 5.32 11.49 11.11
N ARG A 54 6.57 11.51 11.58
CA ARG A 54 7.50 12.62 11.40
C ARG A 54 8.48 12.40 10.26
N ALA A 55 8.39 11.24 9.62
CA ALA A 55 9.32 10.91 8.56
C ALA A 55 9.03 11.69 7.29
N ALA A 56 10.07 11.99 6.52
CA ALA A 56 9.94 12.61 5.21
C ALA A 56 9.44 11.57 4.19
N ASP A 57 8.86 12.06 3.08
CA ASP A 57 8.31 11.19 2.04
C ASP A 57 9.32 10.15 1.53
N GLY A 58 10.57 10.55 1.35
CA GLY A 58 11.60 9.61 0.89
C GLY A 58 11.84 8.47 1.88
N GLU A 59 11.68 8.75 3.16
CA GLU A 59 11.83 7.73 4.20
C GLU A 59 10.67 6.73 4.17
N HIS A 60 9.44 7.21 3.88
CA HIS A 60 8.29 6.34 3.76
C HIS A 60 8.46 5.36 2.61
N SER A 61 8.97 5.84 1.47
CA SER A 61 9.20 5.00 0.32
C SER A 61 10.23 3.90 0.64
N ARG A 62 11.34 4.29 1.30
CA ARG A 62 12.36 3.33 1.69
C ARG A 62 11.85 2.32 2.71
N MET A 63 11.11 2.80 3.70
CA MET A 63 10.59 1.93 4.76
C MET A 63 9.61 0.91 4.19
N ALA A 64 8.70 1.35 3.33
CA ALA A 64 7.75 0.44 2.69
C ALA A 64 8.48 -0.64 1.89
N HIS A 65 9.52 -0.24 1.14
CA HIS A 65 10.32 -1.18 0.37
C HIS A 65 11.04 -2.20 1.27
N GLN A 66 11.66 -1.71 2.35
CA GLN A 66 12.38 -2.58 3.29
C GLN A 66 11.44 -3.58 3.97
N LEU A 67 10.22 -3.15 4.26
CA LEU A 67 9.23 -4.00 4.92
C LEU A 67 8.46 -4.87 3.93
N ARG A 68 8.78 -4.77 2.65
CA ARG A 68 8.11 -5.51 1.57
C ARG A 68 6.62 -5.25 1.56
N ARG A 69 6.26 -3.97 1.67
CA ARG A 69 4.88 -3.53 1.65
C ARG A 69 4.65 -2.60 0.47
N THR A 70 3.46 -2.68 -0.11
CA THR A 70 3.06 -1.75 -1.16
C THR A 70 2.62 -0.44 -0.51
N LEU A 71 3.17 0.67 -0.97
CA LEU A 71 2.82 2.00 -0.46
C LEU A 71 1.49 2.45 -1.07
N ILE A 72 0.55 2.81 -0.21
CA ILE A 72 -0.75 3.37 -0.62
C ILE A 72 -0.76 4.83 -0.15
N THR A 73 -0.96 5.75 -1.08
CA THR A 73 -0.93 7.18 -0.76
C THR A 73 -1.91 7.96 -1.65
N PHE A 74 -2.30 9.15 -1.18
CA PHE A 74 -3.07 10.10 -1.99
C PHE A 74 -2.15 11.18 -2.58
N ASP A 75 -0.88 11.19 -2.22
CA ASP A 75 0.06 12.23 -2.62
C ASP A 75 0.64 11.93 -4.00
N ARG A 76 0.27 12.78 -4.97
CA ARG A 76 0.69 12.63 -6.36
C ARG A 76 2.18 12.91 -6.55
N ASP A 77 2.85 13.51 -5.57
CA ASP A 77 4.29 13.74 -5.65
C ASP A 77 5.07 12.43 -5.78
N TYR A 78 4.50 11.33 -5.27
CA TYR A 78 5.13 10.01 -5.43
C TYR A 78 5.21 9.55 -6.88
N LEU A 79 4.49 10.21 -7.78
CA LEU A 79 4.59 9.91 -9.21
C LEU A 79 5.83 10.52 -9.86
N ASP A 80 6.54 11.39 -9.15
CA ASP A 80 7.77 12.02 -9.66
C ASP A 80 8.94 11.03 -9.58
N GLU A 81 9.38 10.55 -10.73
CA GLU A 81 10.44 9.54 -10.84
C GLU A 81 11.79 10.04 -10.33
N ARG A 82 12.04 11.33 -10.39
CA ARG A 82 13.31 11.88 -9.93
C ARG A 82 13.42 11.86 -8.41
N ARG A 83 12.32 12.15 -7.73
CA ARG A 83 12.27 12.14 -6.26
C ARG A 83 12.08 10.73 -5.71
N PHE A 84 11.29 9.91 -6.39
CA PHE A 84 10.91 8.58 -5.92
C PHE A 84 11.08 7.56 -7.05
N PRO A 85 12.32 7.10 -7.29
CA PRO A 85 12.58 6.16 -8.39
C PRO A 85 11.78 4.86 -8.24
N THR A 86 11.05 4.50 -9.29
CA THR A 86 10.21 3.31 -9.30
C THR A 86 11.01 2.04 -9.02
N ALA A 87 12.21 1.95 -9.56
CA ALA A 87 13.06 0.76 -9.44
C ALA A 87 13.40 0.41 -7.98
N ARG A 88 13.31 1.39 -7.08
CA ARG A 88 13.65 1.20 -5.67
C ARG A 88 12.42 1.16 -4.76
N SER A 89 11.27 0.85 -5.32
CA SER A 89 10.03 0.81 -4.54
C SER A 89 9.54 -0.62 -4.36
N GLY A 90 8.78 -0.84 -3.31
CA GLY A 90 8.06 -2.10 -3.11
C GLY A 90 6.72 -2.11 -3.80
N GLY A 91 6.51 -1.15 -4.71
CA GLY A 91 5.23 -0.90 -5.33
C GLY A 91 4.58 0.32 -4.72
N VAL A 92 4.10 1.24 -5.56
CA VAL A 92 3.44 2.47 -5.11
C VAL A 92 2.11 2.60 -5.82
N LEU A 93 1.05 2.77 -5.05
CA LEU A 93 -0.29 3.02 -5.58
C LEU A 93 -0.73 4.40 -5.11
N VAL A 94 -0.84 5.33 -6.07
CA VAL A 94 -1.34 6.68 -5.79
C VAL A 94 -2.81 6.70 -6.18
N LEU A 95 -3.69 6.94 -5.21
CA LEU A 95 -5.13 6.88 -5.42
C LEU A 95 -5.71 8.29 -5.53
N THR A 96 -6.62 8.46 -6.49
CA THR A 96 -7.36 9.71 -6.66
C THR A 96 -8.83 9.39 -6.93
N ALA A 97 -9.71 9.97 -6.14
CA ALA A 97 -11.16 9.86 -6.33
C ALA A 97 -11.84 11.11 -5.77
N PRO A 98 -13.04 11.44 -6.25
CA PRO A 98 -13.71 12.68 -5.79
C PRO A 98 -14.24 12.59 -4.36
N GLU A 99 -14.48 11.38 -3.86
CA GLU A 99 -15.06 11.22 -2.51
C GLU A 99 -14.68 9.85 -1.92
N GLU A 100 -14.95 9.68 -0.64
CA GLU A 100 -14.58 8.45 0.07
C GLU A 100 -15.16 7.19 -0.55
N ARG A 101 -16.39 7.28 -1.03
CA ARG A 101 -17.04 6.14 -1.68
C ARG A 101 -16.24 5.68 -2.90
N GLY A 102 -15.75 6.62 -3.68
CA GLY A 102 -14.91 6.32 -4.83
C GLY A 102 -13.62 5.64 -4.44
N PHE A 103 -13.00 6.08 -3.34
CA PHE A 103 -11.79 5.41 -2.84
C PHE A 103 -12.07 3.98 -2.42
N ARG A 104 -13.21 3.70 -1.78
CA ARG A 104 -13.56 2.33 -1.42
C ARG A 104 -13.71 1.44 -2.66
N HIS A 105 -14.32 1.98 -3.71
CA HIS A 105 -14.43 1.25 -4.98
C HIS A 105 -13.05 0.95 -5.58
N LEU A 106 -12.14 1.93 -5.53
CA LEU A 106 -10.80 1.72 -6.04
C LEU A 106 -10.05 0.66 -5.23
N LEU A 107 -10.19 0.69 -3.92
CA LEU A 107 -9.55 -0.30 -3.06
C LEU A 107 -10.08 -1.71 -3.34
N GLN A 108 -11.37 -1.86 -3.56
CA GLN A 108 -11.95 -3.15 -3.93
C GLN A 108 -11.42 -3.65 -5.27
N ARG A 109 -11.26 -2.75 -6.23
CA ARG A 109 -10.69 -3.10 -7.53
C ARG A 109 -9.22 -3.49 -7.42
N ILE A 110 -8.46 -2.76 -6.61
CA ILE A 110 -7.06 -3.10 -6.35
C ILE A 110 -6.97 -4.51 -5.76
N ASP A 111 -7.84 -4.82 -4.81
CA ASP A 111 -7.85 -6.13 -4.20
C ASP A 111 -8.08 -7.23 -5.24
N ARG A 112 -9.08 -7.04 -6.11
CA ARG A 112 -9.43 -8.02 -7.13
C ARG A 112 -8.41 -8.11 -8.27
N GLU A 113 -8.00 -6.95 -8.78
CA GLU A 113 -7.21 -6.90 -10.01
C GLU A 113 -5.71 -7.01 -9.78
N LEU A 114 -5.22 -6.56 -8.63
CA LEU A 114 -3.78 -6.56 -8.36
C LEU A 114 -3.39 -7.60 -7.31
N PHE A 115 -4.06 -7.61 -6.18
CA PHE A 115 -3.63 -8.46 -5.07
C PHE A 115 -4.09 -9.91 -5.20
N ALA A 116 -5.32 -10.12 -5.63
CA ALA A 116 -5.84 -11.47 -5.80
C ALA A 116 -5.22 -12.16 -7.01
N ASN A 117 -4.81 -11.37 -8.01
CA ASN A 117 -4.17 -11.88 -9.22
C ASN A 117 -2.67 -11.60 -9.16
N ALA A 118 -1.94 -12.41 -8.41
CA ALA A 118 -0.54 -12.18 -8.08
C ALA A 118 0.43 -12.61 -9.17
N SER A 119 -0.01 -12.69 -10.42
CA SER A 119 0.86 -13.13 -11.52
C SER A 119 1.95 -12.12 -11.85
N VAL A 120 1.75 -10.83 -11.51
CA VAL A 120 2.74 -9.79 -11.75
C VAL A 120 3.03 -9.07 -10.44
N PRO A 121 4.28 -9.10 -9.96
CA PRO A 121 4.62 -8.43 -8.70
C PRO A 121 4.54 -6.90 -8.86
N LEU A 122 4.10 -6.24 -7.78
CA LEU A 122 4.02 -4.77 -7.75
C LEU A 122 5.37 -4.12 -7.42
N GLU A 123 6.31 -4.89 -6.89
CA GLU A 123 7.63 -4.36 -6.58
C GLU A 123 8.24 -3.72 -7.83
N GLY A 124 8.77 -2.53 -7.67
CA GLY A 124 9.34 -1.77 -8.78
C GLY A 124 8.31 -1.15 -9.70
N ARG A 125 7.05 -1.12 -9.30
CA ARG A 125 5.98 -0.54 -10.13
C ARG A 125 5.30 0.60 -9.40
N LYS A 126 4.78 1.53 -10.18
CA LYS A 126 4.11 2.72 -9.65
C LYS A 126 2.87 2.97 -10.49
N LEU A 127 1.71 3.01 -9.85
CA LEU A 127 0.43 3.16 -10.53
C LEU A 127 -0.33 4.35 -9.97
N HIS A 128 -0.94 5.12 -10.88
CA HIS A 128 -1.91 6.14 -10.50
C HIS A 128 -3.30 5.54 -10.72
N VAL A 129 -3.98 5.22 -9.62
CA VAL A 129 -5.28 4.55 -9.66
C VAL A 129 -6.39 5.58 -9.49
N GLN A 130 -7.16 5.79 -10.54
CA GLN A 130 -8.29 6.73 -10.56
C GLN A 130 -9.56 5.99 -10.96
N VAL A 131 -10.69 6.73 -10.98
CA VAL A 131 -12.01 6.15 -11.23
C VAL A 131 -12.07 5.39 -12.55
N ASP A 132 -11.35 5.86 -13.57
CA ASP A 132 -11.34 5.26 -14.89
C ASP A 132 -10.20 4.26 -15.11
N TRP A 133 -9.50 3.90 -14.04
CA TRP A 133 -8.44 2.89 -14.13
C TRP A 133 -8.99 1.58 -14.70
N ASN A 134 -8.30 1.02 -15.67
CA ASN A 134 -8.75 -0.17 -16.41
C ASN A 134 -8.31 -1.50 -15.80
N GLY A 135 -7.66 -1.47 -14.64
CA GLY A 135 -7.15 -2.69 -14.00
C GLY A 135 -5.77 -3.11 -14.47
N SER A 136 -5.17 -2.36 -15.37
CA SER A 136 -3.85 -2.67 -15.92
C SER A 136 -2.73 -2.21 -15.00
N ILE A 137 -1.63 -2.94 -15.01
CA ILE A 137 -0.42 -2.61 -14.26
C ILE A 137 0.52 -1.74 -15.09
N ASP A 138 0.30 -1.67 -16.36
CA ASP A 138 1.16 -0.90 -17.29
C ASP A 138 1.07 0.60 -17.10
#